data_ce003c697d4a9d2efadc166a179effd3
#
_entry.id   ce003c697d4a9d2efadc166a179effd3
#
_cell.length_a   1.000
_cell.length_b   1.000
_cell.length_c   1.000
_cell.angle_alpha   90.00
_cell.angle_beta   90.00
_cell.angle_gamma   90.00
#
_symmetry.space_group_name_H-M   'P 1'
#
loop_
_entity.id
_entity.type
_entity.pdbx_description
1 polymer ?
#
loop_
_entity_poly.entity_id
_entity_poly.type
_entity_poly.pdbx_seq_one_letter_code
_entity_poly.pdbx_strand_id
1 'polypeptide(L)'
;MATLTAVIFDFDGVIADTEPLHFAGFRQTLAEIGITLTESDYYANYLGYDDLGCFIAALTAHKHPADPAALAQLMQRKAHAYLESVTDHLVIFPGVREFVREAAAAYPLAIASGALRHEIEVILEQAGLRKEFLHITSAEDVTRGKPDPQPFLHALNGLNRQRREPLITAESCLVIEDSLPGIRSAKTAGMKVLAVANTHTLQDLHEAHAAAQSLSQIRLTELRERLWSAA
;
A
#
# COMPACT_ATOMS: atom_id res chain seq x y z
N MET A 1 -25.28 -9.76 14.03
CA MET A 1 -24.87 -9.31 12.71
C MET A 1 -23.52 -8.64 12.85
N ALA A 2 -22.59 -8.84 11.91
CA ALA A 2 -21.32 -8.13 11.92
C ALA A 2 -21.56 -6.62 11.77
N THR A 3 -20.70 -5.82 12.36
CA THR A 3 -20.64 -4.35 12.18
C THR A 3 -19.19 -3.95 12.01
N LEU A 4 -18.92 -2.78 11.45
CA LEU A 4 -17.55 -2.28 11.32
C LEU A 4 -16.90 -2.13 12.70
N THR A 5 -15.72 -2.74 12.89
CA THR A 5 -14.95 -2.69 14.13
C THR A 5 -13.46 -2.39 13.95
N ALA A 6 -12.94 -2.43 12.70
CA ALA A 6 -11.57 -2.07 12.37
C ALA A 6 -11.44 -1.62 10.92
N VAL A 7 -10.44 -0.79 10.63
CA VAL A 7 -10.09 -0.39 9.25
C VAL A 7 -8.63 -0.75 8.99
N ILE A 8 -8.38 -1.43 7.86
CA ILE A 8 -7.05 -1.81 7.42
C ILE A 8 -6.78 -1.12 6.08
N PHE A 9 -5.69 -0.41 5.98
CA PHE A 9 -5.32 0.32 4.77
C PHE A 9 -4.23 -0.43 4.03
N ASP A 10 -4.35 -0.52 2.72
CA ASP A 10 -3.16 -0.59 1.89
C ASP A 10 -2.40 0.74 1.99
N PHE A 11 -1.19 0.78 1.45
CA PHE A 11 -0.29 1.92 1.63
C PHE A 11 -0.04 2.64 0.30
N ASP A 12 0.64 1.98 -0.62
CA ASP A 12 0.99 2.52 -1.93
C ASP A 12 -0.27 2.66 -2.80
N GLY A 13 -0.47 3.82 -3.41
CA GLY A 13 -1.71 4.08 -4.15
C GLY A 13 -2.94 4.37 -3.29
N VAL A 14 -2.89 4.15 -1.97
CA VAL A 14 -3.99 4.45 -1.03
C VAL A 14 -3.65 5.63 -0.14
N ILE A 15 -2.56 5.56 0.60
CA ILE A 15 -2.10 6.61 1.52
C ILE A 15 -1.26 7.65 0.77
N ALA A 16 -0.27 7.19 0.03
CA ALA A 16 0.70 8.01 -0.67
C ALA A 16 0.88 7.58 -2.12
N ASP A 17 1.16 8.56 -2.97
CA ASP A 17 1.64 8.33 -4.33
C ASP A 17 3.15 8.10 -4.28
N THR A 18 3.54 6.85 -4.14
CA THR A 18 4.93 6.43 -3.99
C THR A 18 5.61 6.07 -5.30
N GLU A 19 4.84 5.81 -6.36
CA GLU A 19 5.37 5.37 -7.65
C GLU A 19 6.35 6.37 -8.29
N PRO A 20 6.09 7.70 -8.28
CA PRO A 20 7.08 8.68 -8.74
C PRO A 20 8.38 8.66 -7.92
N LEU A 21 8.32 8.32 -6.64
CA LEU A 21 9.50 8.22 -5.77
C LEU A 21 10.33 6.98 -6.13
N HIS A 22 9.66 5.83 -6.37
CA HIS A 22 10.31 4.62 -6.86
C HIS A 22 11.00 4.86 -8.20
N PHE A 23 10.30 5.48 -9.16
CA PHE A 23 10.87 5.86 -10.45
C PHE A 23 12.11 6.75 -10.29
N ALA A 24 12.05 7.79 -9.45
CA ALA A 24 13.17 8.68 -9.20
C ALA A 24 14.39 7.93 -8.66
N GLY A 25 14.19 7.04 -7.68
CA GLY A 25 15.23 6.19 -7.11
C GLY A 25 15.86 5.25 -8.15
N PHE A 26 15.07 4.56 -8.96
CA PHE A 26 15.57 3.71 -10.04
C PHE A 26 16.33 4.53 -11.09
N ARG A 27 15.77 5.64 -11.55
CA ARG A 27 16.40 6.52 -12.54
C ARG A 27 17.77 7.01 -12.07
N GLN A 28 17.88 7.49 -10.83
CA GLN A 28 19.12 7.96 -10.26
C GLN A 28 20.15 6.84 -10.19
N THR A 29 19.77 5.69 -9.64
CA THR A 29 20.71 4.56 -9.43
C THR A 29 21.17 3.94 -10.75
N LEU A 30 20.29 3.78 -11.73
CA LEU A 30 20.64 3.25 -13.05
C LEU A 30 21.54 4.21 -13.85
N ALA A 31 21.34 5.52 -13.68
CA ALA A 31 22.19 6.53 -14.31
C ALA A 31 23.67 6.44 -13.87
N GLU A 32 23.94 6.04 -12.62
CA GLU A 32 25.29 5.84 -12.10
C GLU A 32 26.09 4.76 -12.84
N ILE A 33 25.39 3.81 -13.46
CA ILE A 33 25.98 2.74 -14.28
C ILE A 33 25.77 2.95 -15.79
N GLY A 34 25.39 4.17 -16.19
CA GLY A 34 25.23 4.56 -17.60
C GLY A 34 23.93 4.12 -18.27
N ILE A 35 22.93 3.63 -17.50
CA ILE A 35 21.61 3.29 -18.02
C ILE A 35 20.67 4.46 -17.83
N THR A 36 20.07 4.94 -18.93
CA THR A 36 19.03 5.97 -18.90
C THR A 36 17.65 5.31 -18.81
N LEU A 37 16.93 5.54 -17.73
CA LEU A 37 15.55 5.12 -17.55
C LEU A 37 14.63 6.31 -17.76
N THR A 38 13.77 6.26 -18.77
CA THR A 38 12.72 7.27 -18.98
C THR A 38 11.48 6.92 -18.18
N GLU A 39 10.66 7.94 -17.87
CA GLU A 39 9.39 7.73 -17.19
C GLU A 39 8.45 6.81 -18.01
N SER A 40 8.38 7.04 -19.32
CA SER A 40 7.59 6.18 -20.23
C SER A 40 8.04 4.71 -20.21
N ASP A 41 9.36 4.47 -20.18
CA ASP A 41 9.88 3.10 -20.12
C ASP A 41 9.58 2.45 -18.77
N TYR A 42 9.67 3.22 -17.68
CA TYR A 42 9.38 2.73 -16.34
C TYR A 42 7.94 2.26 -16.21
N TYR A 43 6.99 3.14 -16.54
CA TYR A 43 5.56 2.80 -16.44
C TYR A 43 5.11 1.73 -17.43
N ALA A 44 5.76 1.62 -18.60
CA ALA A 44 5.42 0.61 -19.59
C ALA A 44 5.97 -0.79 -19.27
N ASN A 45 7.14 -0.88 -18.63
CA ASN A 45 7.88 -2.14 -18.57
C ASN A 45 8.22 -2.61 -17.15
N TYR A 46 8.19 -1.73 -16.13
CA TYR A 46 8.70 -2.03 -14.80
C TYR A 46 7.68 -1.81 -13.67
N LEU A 47 6.57 -1.14 -13.95
CA LEU A 47 5.51 -0.93 -12.99
C LEU A 47 5.03 -2.26 -12.38
N GLY A 48 4.99 -2.34 -11.05
CA GLY A 48 4.56 -3.53 -10.32
C GLY A 48 5.64 -4.59 -10.09
N TYR A 49 6.88 -4.36 -10.56
CA TYR A 49 8.02 -5.17 -10.11
C TYR A 49 8.42 -4.78 -8.68
N ASP A 50 8.94 -5.75 -7.94
CA ASP A 50 9.74 -5.41 -6.76
C ASP A 50 11.11 -4.84 -7.17
N ASP A 51 11.85 -4.28 -6.23
CA ASP A 51 13.13 -3.64 -6.50
C ASP A 51 14.12 -4.58 -7.21
N LEU A 52 14.19 -5.83 -6.76
CA LEU A 52 15.10 -6.82 -7.35
C LEU A 52 14.69 -7.16 -8.79
N GLY A 53 13.42 -7.41 -9.00
CA GLY A 53 12.85 -7.72 -10.32
C GLY A 53 13.04 -6.56 -11.30
N CYS A 54 12.83 -5.33 -10.86
CA CYS A 54 13.05 -4.13 -11.67
C CYS A 54 14.52 -4.00 -12.10
N PHE A 55 15.48 -4.13 -11.18
CA PHE A 55 16.91 -4.10 -11.54
C PHE A 55 17.31 -5.22 -12.48
N ILE A 56 16.88 -6.46 -12.23
CA ILE A 56 17.18 -7.60 -13.13
C ILE A 56 16.63 -7.32 -14.54
N ALA A 57 15.39 -6.86 -14.65
CA ALA A 57 14.77 -6.56 -15.93
C ALA A 57 15.49 -5.42 -16.67
N ALA A 58 15.80 -4.31 -15.97
CA ALA A 58 16.52 -3.18 -16.54
C ALA A 58 17.94 -3.54 -17.00
N LEU A 59 18.70 -4.24 -16.16
CA LEU A 59 20.07 -4.69 -16.52
C LEU A 59 20.02 -5.65 -17.71
N THR A 60 19.06 -6.58 -17.76
CA THR A 60 18.89 -7.52 -18.88
C THR A 60 18.57 -6.78 -20.18
N ALA A 61 17.64 -5.82 -20.16
CA ALA A 61 17.28 -5.02 -21.32
C ALA A 61 18.48 -4.23 -21.90
N HIS A 62 19.37 -3.77 -21.03
CA HIS A 62 20.56 -3.03 -21.41
C HIS A 62 21.85 -3.89 -21.54
N LYS A 63 21.73 -5.22 -21.46
CA LYS A 63 22.85 -6.19 -21.58
C LYS A 63 23.97 -5.94 -20.54
N HIS A 64 23.61 -5.42 -19.36
CA HIS A 64 24.52 -5.27 -18.23
C HIS A 64 24.59 -6.57 -17.41
N PRO A 65 25.73 -6.89 -16.80
CA PRO A 65 25.81 -8.00 -15.85
C PRO A 65 24.90 -7.79 -14.65
N ALA A 66 24.21 -8.83 -14.23
CA ALA A 66 23.32 -8.84 -13.06
C ALA A 66 23.88 -9.81 -11.99
N ASP A 67 25.14 -9.59 -11.57
CA ASP A 67 25.71 -10.41 -10.49
C ASP A 67 25.08 -10.03 -9.12
N PRO A 68 25.00 -11.00 -8.18
CA PRO A 68 24.33 -10.77 -6.90
C PRO A 68 24.92 -9.63 -6.06
N ALA A 69 26.22 -9.38 -6.12
CA ALA A 69 26.87 -8.33 -5.33
C ALA A 69 26.56 -6.94 -5.91
N ALA A 70 26.58 -6.80 -7.24
CA ALA A 70 26.17 -5.57 -7.92
C ALA A 70 24.68 -5.26 -7.67
N LEU A 71 23.80 -6.25 -7.76
CA LEU A 71 22.38 -6.10 -7.45
C LEU A 71 22.14 -5.61 -6.02
N ALA A 72 22.82 -6.19 -5.03
CA ALA A 72 22.71 -5.76 -3.64
C ALA A 72 23.13 -4.30 -3.45
N GLN A 73 24.20 -3.87 -4.13
CA GLN A 73 24.65 -2.47 -4.08
C GLN A 73 23.66 -1.51 -4.74
N LEU A 74 23.07 -1.88 -5.89
CA LEU A 74 22.06 -1.07 -6.57
C LEU A 74 20.80 -0.91 -5.71
N MET A 75 20.32 -2.00 -5.11
CA MET A 75 19.18 -1.96 -4.19
C MET A 75 19.43 -1.04 -2.99
N GLN A 76 20.61 -1.12 -2.38
CA GLN A 76 20.98 -0.23 -1.26
C GLN A 76 21.03 1.24 -1.68
N ARG A 77 21.58 1.55 -2.85
CA ARG A 77 21.62 2.94 -3.37
C ARG A 77 20.23 3.44 -3.70
N LYS A 78 19.40 2.62 -4.34
CA LYS A 78 17.99 2.97 -4.63
C LYS A 78 17.22 3.26 -3.36
N ALA A 79 17.37 2.43 -2.33
CA ALA A 79 16.71 2.66 -1.04
C ALA A 79 17.11 4.02 -0.43
N HIS A 80 18.39 4.42 -0.53
CA HIS A 80 18.84 5.73 -0.08
C HIS A 80 18.23 6.87 -0.91
N ALA A 81 18.30 6.77 -2.24
CA ALA A 81 17.72 7.76 -3.15
C ALA A 81 16.21 7.90 -2.99
N TYR A 82 15.51 6.79 -2.73
CA TYR A 82 14.08 6.79 -2.43
C TYR A 82 13.78 7.59 -1.17
N LEU A 83 14.49 7.34 -0.06
CA LEU A 83 14.28 8.06 1.19
C LEU A 83 14.58 9.56 1.08
N GLU A 84 15.59 9.95 0.31
CA GLU A 84 15.86 11.36 -0.01
C GLU A 84 14.69 11.98 -0.77
N SER A 85 14.16 11.26 -1.78
CA SER A 85 13.02 11.71 -2.58
C SER A 85 11.74 11.86 -1.74
N VAL A 86 11.51 11.00 -0.74
CA VAL A 86 10.36 11.12 0.17
C VAL A 86 10.33 12.48 0.86
N THR A 87 11.50 12.99 1.29
CA THR A 87 11.59 14.26 1.99
C THR A 87 11.10 15.44 1.15
N ASP A 88 11.41 15.43 -0.14
CA ASP A 88 11.19 16.58 -1.03
C ASP A 88 9.91 16.48 -1.88
N HIS A 89 9.44 15.26 -2.13
CA HIS A 89 8.43 14.99 -3.16
C HIS A 89 7.25 14.13 -2.70
N LEU A 90 7.11 13.88 -1.39
CA LEU A 90 6.00 13.07 -0.88
C LEU A 90 4.63 13.69 -1.20
N VAL A 91 3.79 12.94 -1.90
CA VAL A 91 2.40 13.28 -2.17
C VAL A 91 1.48 12.35 -1.38
N ILE A 92 0.72 12.91 -0.45
CA ILE A 92 -0.38 12.21 0.22
C ILE A 92 -1.66 12.45 -0.59
N PHE A 93 -2.38 11.39 -0.92
CA PHE A 93 -3.60 11.52 -1.72
C PHE A 93 -4.66 12.40 -1.04
N PRO A 94 -5.50 13.11 -1.82
CA PRO A 94 -6.55 13.98 -1.28
C PRO A 94 -7.53 13.23 -0.38
N GLY A 95 -7.85 13.82 0.79
CA GLY A 95 -8.81 13.27 1.75
C GLY A 95 -8.25 12.19 2.68
N VAL A 96 -7.03 11.70 2.46
CA VAL A 96 -6.42 10.63 3.28
C VAL A 96 -6.25 11.08 4.73
N ARG A 97 -5.69 12.26 4.96
CA ARG A 97 -5.40 12.74 6.34
C ARG A 97 -6.68 12.86 7.16
N GLU A 98 -7.73 13.40 6.57
CA GLU A 98 -9.04 13.60 7.17
C GLU A 98 -9.70 12.24 7.43
N PHE A 99 -9.74 11.36 6.43
CA PHE A 99 -10.36 10.05 6.54
C PHE A 99 -9.66 9.15 7.58
N VAL A 100 -8.31 9.13 7.59
CA VAL A 100 -7.54 8.37 8.58
C VAL A 100 -7.83 8.85 10.00
N ARG A 101 -7.87 10.17 10.23
CA ARG A 101 -8.17 10.72 11.56
C ARG A 101 -9.61 10.47 11.99
N GLU A 102 -10.58 10.60 11.08
CA GLU A 102 -11.99 10.24 11.33
C GLU A 102 -12.11 8.76 11.71
N ALA A 103 -11.46 7.87 10.94
CA ALA A 103 -11.47 6.44 11.19
C ALA A 103 -10.79 6.10 12.53
N ALA A 104 -9.64 6.69 12.84
CA ALA A 104 -8.89 6.45 14.08
C ALA A 104 -9.65 6.89 15.33
N ALA A 105 -10.49 7.91 15.23
CA ALA A 105 -11.33 8.35 16.34
C ALA A 105 -12.40 7.32 16.75
N ALA A 106 -12.75 6.39 15.84
CA ALA A 106 -13.83 5.42 16.06
C ALA A 106 -13.36 3.96 16.05
N TYR A 107 -12.26 3.66 15.37
CA TYR A 107 -11.81 2.28 15.10
C TYR A 107 -10.30 2.13 15.24
N PRO A 108 -9.79 0.95 15.64
CA PRO A 108 -8.39 0.60 15.52
C PRO A 108 -8.00 0.51 14.04
N LEU A 109 -6.85 1.09 13.70
CA LEU A 109 -6.32 1.10 12.32
C LEU A 109 -5.06 0.26 12.20
N ALA A 110 -4.90 -0.40 11.03
CA ALA A 110 -3.67 -1.06 10.64
C ALA A 110 -3.32 -0.76 9.17
N ILE A 111 -2.06 -0.98 8.84
CA ILE A 111 -1.54 -1.04 7.46
C ILE A 111 -1.31 -2.51 7.08
N ALA A 112 -1.54 -2.85 5.80
CA ALA A 112 -1.14 -4.11 5.17
C ALA A 112 -0.60 -3.82 3.76
N SER A 113 0.73 -3.72 3.62
CA SER A 113 1.42 -3.28 2.40
C SER A 113 2.50 -4.25 1.94
N GLY A 114 2.81 -4.19 0.64
CA GLY A 114 3.99 -4.79 0.04
C GLY A 114 5.27 -3.95 0.16
N ALA A 115 5.19 -2.74 0.71
CA ALA A 115 6.35 -1.89 0.97
C ALA A 115 7.16 -2.37 2.18
N LEU A 116 8.40 -1.91 2.28
CA LEU A 116 9.26 -2.18 3.43
C LEU A 116 8.80 -1.35 4.63
N ARG A 117 8.95 -1.91 5.83
CA ARG A 117 8.50 -1.26 7.07
C ARG A 117 9.05 0.14 7.26
N HIS A 118 10.34 0.33 7.02
CA HIS A 118 10.98 1.63 7.20
C HIS A 118 10.46 2.70 6.22
N GLU A 119 10.10 2.32 4.99
CA GLU A 119 9.50 3.22 4.00
C GLU A 119 8.12 3.68 4.45
N ILE A 120 7.28 2.73 4.91
CA ILE A 120 5.96 3.03 5.46
C ILE A 120 6.07 3.99 6.66
N GLU A 121 6.98 3.70 7.59
CA GLU A 121 7.13 4.50 8.81
C GLU A 121 7.58 5.93 8.52
N VAL A 122 8.61 6.13 7.68
CA VAL A 122 9.10 7.46 7.30
C VAL A 122 7.99 8.29 6.64
N ILE A 123 7.23 7.70 5.72
CA ILE A 123 6.14 8.40 5.04
C ILE A 123 5.02 8.75 6.02
N LEU A 124 4.61 7.81 6.88
CA LEU A 124 3.56 8.08 7.88
C LEU A 124 3.97 9.15 8.90
N GLU A 125 5.25 9.17 9.31
CA GLU A 125 5.79 10.21 10.21
C GLU A 125 5.76 11.58 9.53
N GLN A 126 6.25 11.68 8.30
CA GLN A 126 6.22 12.92 7.53
C GLN A 126 4.80 13.39 7.24
N ALA A 127 3.86 12.45 7.00
CA ALA A 127 2.45 12.74 6.85
C ALA A 127 1.76 13.18 8.17
N GLY A 128 2.39 12.95 9.32
CA GLY A 128 1.79 13.18 10.65
C GLY A 128 0.66 12.20 10.96
N LEU A 129 0.75 10.97 10.43
CA LEU A 129 -0.26 9.92 10.56
C LEU A 129 0.22 8.66 11.30
N ARG A 130 1.54 8.54 11.59
CA ARG A 130 2.10 7.31 12.17
C ARG A 130 1.38 6.84 13.44
N LYS A 131 1.02 7.75 14.32
CA LYS A 131 0.36 7.47 15.60
C LYS A 131 -1.09 6.95 15.48
N GLU A 132 -1.72 7.14 14.34
CA GLU A 132 -3.09 6.69 14.09
C GLU A 132 -3.16 5.17 13.84
N PHE A 133 -2.04 4.55 13.45
CA PHE A 133 -1.97 3.14 13.13
C PHE A 133 -1.38 2.33 14.29
N LEU A 134 -2.18 1.41 14.82
CA LEU A 134 -1.79 0.52 15.92
C LEU A 134 -0.87 -0.62 15.44
N HIS A 135 -1.02 -1.05 14.19
CA HIS A 135 -0.22 -2.13 13.62
C HIS A 135 0.14 -1.85 12.17
N ILE A 136 1.35 -2.24 11.77
CA ILE A 136 1.83 -2.23 10.40
C ILE A 136 2.23 -3.64 10.04
N THR A 137 1.70 -4.15 8.93
CA THR A 137 2.16 -5.33 8.22
C THR A 137 2.87 -4.87 6.96
N SER A 138 4.14 -5.15 6.86
CA SER A 138 5.03 -4.85 5.72
C SER A 138 5.35 -6.10 4.91
N ALA A 139 6.08 -5.96 3.81
CA ALA A 139 6.59 -7.10 3.02
C ALA A 139 7.40 -8.08 3.86
N GLU A 140 8.10 -7.59 4.90
CA GLU A 140 8.98 -8.38 5.78
C GLU A 140 8.22 -9.30 6.74
N ASP A 141 6.92 -9.06 6.96
CA ASP A 141 6.10 -9.80 7.93
C ASP A 141 5.37 -10.99 7.31
N VAL A 142 5.40 -11.15 6.00
CA VAL A 142 4.62 -12.15 5.27
C VAL A 142 5.51 -12.90 4.28
N THR A 143 5.12 -14.13 3.98
CA THR A 143 5.82 -14.97 2.97
C THR A 143 5.11 -14.96 1.62
N ARG A 144 3.86 -14.52 1.60
CA ARG A 144 3.04 -14.43 0.39
C ARG A 144 2.34 -13.06 0.37
N GLY A 145 2.61 -12.30 -0.68
CA GLY A 145 1.99 -11.01 -0.94
C GLY A 145 0.59 -11.14 -1.55
N LYS A 146 -0.09 -10.00 -1.74
CA LYS A 146 -1.35 -9.92 -2.48
C LYS A 146 -1.19 -10.54 -3.88
N PRO A 147 -2.11 -11.37 -4.37
CA PRO A 147 -3.50 -11.55 -3.92
C PRO A 147 -3.73 -12.60 -2.82
N ASP A 148 -2.69 -13.17 -2.20
CA ASP A 148 -2.85 -14.05 -1.04
C ASP A 148 -3.45 -13.25 0.14
N PRO A 149 -4.36 -13.81 0.94
CA PRO A 149 -4.99 -13.12 2.08
C PRO A 149 -4.04 -12.87 3.25
N GLN A 150 -2.83 -13.42 3.25
CA GLN A 150 -1.90 -13.40 4.37
C GLN A 150 -1.63 -11.97 4.89
N PRO A 151 -1.38 -10.93 4.06
CA PRO A 151 -1.09 -9.60 4.57
C PRO A 151 -2.23 -9.02 5.42
N PHE A 152 -3.48 -9.13 4.96
CA PHE A 152 -4.64 -8.63 5.69
C PHE A 152 -4.96 -9.44 6.93
N LEU A 153 -4.82 -10.77 6.87
CA LEU A 153 -4.98 -11.63 8.05
C LEU A 153 -3.88 -11.38 9.09
N HIS A 154 -2.64 -11.08 8.67
CA HIS A 154 -1.57 -10.71 9.57
C HIS A 154 -1.85 -9.37 10.26
N ALA A 155 -2.35 -8.38 9.52
CA ALA A 155 -2.76 -7.08 10.06
C ALA A 155 -3.90 -7.24 11.09
N LEU A 156 -4.93 -8.03 10.79
CA LEU A 156 -6.01 -8.36 11.71
C LEU A 156 -5.49 -9.01 13.01
N ASN A 157 -4.60 -9.99 12.88
CA ASN A 157 -3.97 -10.63 14.02
C ASN A 157 -3.14 -9.63 14.85
N GLY A 158 -2.45 -8.70 14.20
CA GLY A 158 -1.70 -7.63 14.86
C GLY A 158 -2.61 -6.72 15.70
N LEU A 159 -3.76 -6.32 15.16
CA LEU A 159 -4.76 -5.56 15.90
C LEU A 159 -5.31 -6.34 17.09
N ASN A 160 -5.61 -7.64 16.91
CA ASN A 160 -6.16 -8.48 17.96
C ASN A 160 -5.17 -8.76 19.11
N ARG A 161 -3.87 -8.80 18.84
CA ARG A 161 -2.83 -8.95 19.89
C ARG A 161 -2.79 -7.80 20.89
N GLN A 162 -3.27 -6.61 20.48
CA GLN A 162 -3.30 -5.41 21.32
C GLN A 162 -4.62 -5.25 22.09
N ARG A 163 -5.57 -6.18 21.90
CA ARG A 163 -6.90 -6.14 22.54
C ARG A 163 -7.07 -7.28 23.54
N ARG A 164 -7.88 -7.03 24.56
CA ARG A 164 -8.26 -8.09 25.49
C ARG A 164 -9.49 -8.87 24.98
N GLU A 165 -10.58 -8.20 24.65
CA GLU A 165 -11.82 -8.73 24.07
C GLU A 165 -12.83 -7.59 23.89
N PRO A 166 -13.80 -7.67 22.98
CA PRO A 166 -14.01 -8.75 21.99
C PRO A 166 -12.98 -8.68 20.87
N LEU A 167 -12.64 -9.86 20.29
CA LEU A 167 -11.76 -9.94 19.13
C LEU A 167 -12.46 -9.39 17.89
N ILE A 168 -11.67 -8.73 17.03
CA ILE A 168 -12.09 -8.26 15.71
C ILE A 168 -12.18 -9.48 14.80
N THR A 169 -13.27 -9.64 14.07
CA THR A 169 -13.43 -10.68 13.05
C THR A 169 -13.19 -10.10 11.65
N ALA A 170 -12.81 -10.94 10.69
CA ALA A 170 -12.55 -10.48 9.32
C ALA A 170 -13.76 -9.78 8.70
N GLU A 171 -14.97 -10.34 8.86
CA GLU A 171 -16.22 -9.78 8.34
C GLU A 171 -16.58 -8.40 8.92
N SER A 172 -15.96 -8.01 10.03
CA SER A 172 -16.12 -6.70 10.67
C SER A 172 -15.01 -5.71 10.31
N CYS A 173 -14.11 -6.08 9.39
CA CYS A 173 -13.05 -5.21 8.90
C CYS A 173 -13.44 -4.52 7.58
N LEU A 174 -13.12 -3.24 7.47
CA LEU A 174 -13.06 -2.51 6.21
C LEU A 174 -11.61 -2.45 5.73
N VAL A 175 -11.37 -2.85 4.49
CA VAL A 175 -10.10 -2.64 3.80
C VAL A 175 -10.24 -1.47 2.84
N ILE A 176 -9.25 -0.58 2.82
CA ILE A 176 -9.10 0.47 1.81
C ILE A 176 -7.98 0.03 0.86
N GLU A 177 -8.26 -0.01 -0.43
CA GLU A 177 -7.39 -0.58 -1.46
C GLU A 177 -7.54 0.19 -2.79
N ASP A 178 -6.56 0.03 -3.71
CA ASP A 178 -6.58 0.67 -5.03
C ASP A 178 -6.34 -0.30 -6.19
N SER A 179 -6.04 -1.58 -5.88
CA SER A 179 -5.60 -2.59 -6.86
C SER A 179 -6.48 -3.85 -6.87
N LEU A 180 -6.59 -4.51 -8.03
CA LEU A 180 -7.28 -5.79 -8.14
C LEU A 180 -6.67 -6.91 -7.29
N PRO A 181 -5.33 -7.10 -7.26
CA PRO A 181 -4.73 -8.10 -6.37
C PRO A 181 -5.06 -7.86 -4.90
N GLY A 182 -5.02 -6.61 -4.45
CA GLY A 182 -5.36 -6.27 -3.07
C GLY A 182 -6.84 -6.46 -2.75
N ILE A 183 -7.75 -6.07 -3.65
CA ILE A 183 -9.18 -6.33 -3.50
C ILE A 183 -9.46 -7.83 -3.34
N ARG A 184 -8.84 -8.68 -4.17
CA ARG A 184 -8.98 -10.14 -4.10
C ARG A 184 -8.42 -10.71 -2.81
N SER A 185 -7.25 -10.22 -2.38
CA SER A 185 -6.63 -10.57 -1.11
C SER A 185 -7.56 -10.31 0.08
N ALA A 186 -8.10 -9.09 0.18
CA ALA A 186 -8.99 -8.68 1.25
C ALA A 186 -10.32 -9.49 1.24
N LYS A 187 -10.90 -9.72 0.07
CA LYS A 187 -12.13 -10.53 -0.07
C LYS A 187 -11.88 -12.00 0.31
N THR A 188 -10.72 -12.55 -0.08
CA THR A 188 -10.33 -13.91 0.30
C THR A 188 -10.10 -14.01 1.82
N ALA A 189 -9.63 -12.94 2.47
CA ALA A 189 -9.54 -12.82 3.92
C ALA A 189 -10.92 -12.70 4.61
N GLY A 190 -12.02 -12.57 3.86
CA GLY A 190 -13.38 -12.40 4.39
C GLY A 190 -13.74 -10.98 4.82
N MET A 191 -12.99 -9.97 4.33
CA MET A 191 -13.16 -8.56 4.69
C MET A 191 -13.99 -7.78 3.66
N LYS A 192 -14.60 -6.69 4.08
CA LYS A 192 -15.24 -5.72 3.16
C LYS A 192 -14.19 -4.80 2.56
N VAL A 193 -14.40 -4.34 1.32
CA VAL A 193 -13.43 -3.52 0.59
C VAL A 193 -14.09 -2.28 0.04
N LEU A 194 -13.52 -1.11 0.35
CA LEU A 194 -13.66 0.14 -0.39
C LEU A 194 -12.43 0.30 -1.29
N ALA A 195 -12.65 0.38 -2.59
CA ALA A 195 -11.58 0.71 -3.53
C ALA A 195 -11.54 2.21 -3.83
N VAL A 196 -10.31 2.76 -3.98
CA VAL A 196 -10.07 4.16 -4.40
C VAL A 196 -9.37 4.18 -5.75
N ALA A 197 -9.86 5.03 -6.67
CA ALA A 197 -9.39 5.07 -8.06
C ALA A 197 -8.18 6.02 -8.21
N ASN A 198 -7.13 5.79 -7.43
CA ASN A 198 -5.90 6.58 -7.50
C ASN A 198 -4.96 6.08 -8.60
N THR A 199 -4.81 4.76 -8.74
CA THR A 199 -3.89 4.11 -9.68
C THR A 199 -4.62 3.38 -10.82
N HIS A 200 -5.89 3.00 -10.59
CA HIS A 200 -6.74 2.31 -11.55
C HIS A 200 -8.05 3.07 -11.78
N THR A 201 -8.75 2.79 -12.88
CA THR A 201 -10.08 3.38 -13.11
C THR A 201 -11.14 2.73 -12.23
N LEU A 202 -12.25 3.45 -11.97
CA LEU A 202 -13.40 2.88 -11.24
C LEU A 202 -13.94 1.60 -11.90
N GLN A 203 -13.83 1.48 -13.24
CA GLN A 203 -14.28 0.29 -13.96
C GLN A 203 -13.41 -0.93 -13.65
N ASP A 204 -12.12 -0.73 -13.49
CA ASP A 204 -11.18 -1.81 -13.14
C ASP A 204 -11.40 -2.33 -11.72
N LEU A 205 -11.91 -1.48 -10.84
CA LEU A 205 -12.10 -1.78 -9.40
C LEU A 205 -13.47 -2.40 -9.07
N HIS A 206 -14.20 -2.88 -10.06
CA HIS A 206 -15.58 -3.39 -9.95
C HIS A 206 -15.75 -4.60 -9.01
N GLU A 207 -14.67 -5.31 -8.69
CA GLU A 207 -14.70 -6.44 -7.73
C GLU A 207 -14.86 -6.00 -6.26
N ALA A 208 -14.63 -4.72 -5.93
CA ALA A 208 -14.77 -4.19 -4.57
C ALA A 208 -16.23 -4.11 -4.12
N HIS A 209 -16.48 -4.08 -2.83
CA HIS A 209 -17.84 -3.91 -2.27
C HIS A 209 -18.34 -2.47 -2.45
N ALA A 210 -17.43 -1.50 -2.50
CA ALA A 210 -17.69 -0.11 -2.85
C ALA A 210 -16.45 0.45 -3.55
N ALA A 211 -16.63 1.46 -4.41
CA ALA A 211 -15.53 2.19 -5.02
C ALA A 211 -15.83 3.69 -5.03
N ALA A 212 -14.77 4.50 -4.98
CA ALA A 212 -14.82 5.96 -5.06
C ALA A 212 -13.61 6.50 -5.82
N GLN A 213 -13.74 7.70 -6.36
CA GLN A 213 -12.62 8.36 -7.03
C GLN A 213 -11.53 8.81 -6.05
N SER A 214 -11.91 9.15 -4.81
CA SER A 214 -11.00 9.63 -3.76
C SER A 214 -11.64 9.44 -2.38
N LEU A 215 -10.83 9.28 -1.35
CA LEU A 215 -11.29 9.26 0.04
C LEU A 215 -11.95 10.57 0.47
N SER A 216 -11.63 11.70 -0.19
CA SER A 216 -12.29 12.98 0.07
C SER A 216 -13.80 12.99 -0.20
N GLN A 217 -14.31 12.01 -0.98
CA GLN A 217 -15.73 11.85 -1.32
C GLN A 217 -16.46 10.89 -0.37
N ILE A 218 -15.77 10.26 0.57
CA ILE A 218 -16.32 9.21 1.41
C ILE A 218 -16.63 9.75 2.81
N ARG A 219 -17.83 9.44 3.29
CA ARG A 219 -18.20 9.53 4.70
C ARG A 219 -18.26 8.13 5.29
N LEU A 220 -17.42 7.88 6.29
CA LEU A 220 -17.27 6.55 6.88
C LEU A 220 -18.58 6.02 7.49
N THR A 221 -19.40 6.90 8.05
CA THR A 221 -20.74 6.56 8.58
C THR A 221 -21.68 6.03 7.51
N GLU A 222 -21.78 6.69 6.35
CA GLU A 222 -22.61 6.28 5.23
C GLU A 222 -22.10 4.96 4.62
N LEU A 223 -20.78 4.82 4.48
CA LEU A 223 -20.16 3.59 3.99
C LEU A 223 -20.44 2.41 4.93
N ARG A 224 -20.33 2.62 6.24
CA ARG A 224 -20.67 1.60 7.24
C ARG A 224 -22.14 1.15 7.11
N GLU A 225 -23.05 2.08 7.03
CA GLU A 225 -24.48 1.77 6.84
C GLU A 225 -24.70 0.95 5.56
N ARG A 226 -24.12 1.37 4.44
CA ARG A 226 -24.21 0.69 3.16
C ARG A 226 -23.67 -0.75 3.19
N LEU A 227 -22.54 -0.98 3.84
CA LEU A 227 -21.85 -2.28 3.80
C LEU A 227 -22.27 -3.24 4.90
N TRP A 228 -22.82 -2.75 6.01
CA TRP A 228 -23.24 -3.56 7.17
C TRP A 228 -24.70 -3.38 7.58
N SER A 229 -25.51 -2.61 6.83
CA SER A 229 -26.96 -2.67 7.03
C SER A 229 -27.49 -4.06 6.69
N ALA A 230 -28.40 -4.55 7.52
CA ALA A 230 -29.15 -5.74 7.17
C ALA A 230 -29.95 -5.49 5.88
N ALA A 231 -29.80 -6.37 4.89
CA ALA A 231 -30.74 -6.46 3.79
C ALA A 231 -32.09 -6.96 4.29
#